data_8c440721521ef4ff7e638b578c430525
#
_entry.id   8c440721521ef4ff7e638b578c430525
#
_cell.length_a   1.000
_cell.length_b   1.000
_cell.length_c   1.000
_cell.angle_alpha   90.00
_cell.angle_beta   90.00
_cell.angle_gamma   90.00
#
_symmetry.space_group_name_H-M   'P 1'
#
loop_
_entity.id
_entity.type
_entity.pdbx_description
1 polymer ?
#
loop_
_entity_poly.entity_id
_entity_poly.type
_entity_poly.pdbx_seq_one_letter_code
_entity_poly.pdbx_strand_id
1 'polypeptide(L)'
;ERAEHIYQTAQKQLAESGYTFGLPKPQSVGAQRLLAAANAGDRHDKVLWTGVAKLVSGGYNSTALVGTADQVSDALLDYYNLGIDSVLIRGFDPLNDAIEYGRELLPLTRDKVAALTRVKRSA
;
A
#
# COMPACT_ATOMS: atom_id res chain seq x y z
N GLU A 1 6.64 -12.05 -4.76
CA GLU A 1 8.04 -12.24 -4.31
C GLU A 1 8.52 -11.08 -3.44
N ARG A 2 8.57 -9.82 -3.96
CA ARG A 2 9.10 -8.66 -3.22
C ARG A 2 8.35 -8.35 -1.92
N ALA A 3 7.01 -8.34 -1.94
CA ALA A 3 6.21 -8.12 -0.74
C ALA A 3 6.46 -9.17 0.35
N GLU A 4 6.61 -10.43 -0.06
CA GLU A 4 6.94 -11.53 0.85
C GLU A 4 8.34 -11.35 1.45
N HIS A 5 9.32 -10.97 0.64
CA HIS A 5 10.66 -10.67 1.12
C HIS A 5 10.67 -9.52 2.14
N ILE A 6 9.93 -8.44 1.86
CA ILE A 6 9.77 -7.31 2.77
C ILE A 6 9.13 -7.76 4.09
N TYR A 7 8.09 -8.58 4.02
CA TYR A 7 7.41 -9.11 5.20
C TYR A 7 8.35 -9.94 6.08
N GLN A 8 9.10 -10.87 5.49
CA GLN A 8 10.07 -11.71 6.20
C GLN A 8 11.19 -10.89 6.80
N THR A 9 11.69 -9.88 6.09
CA THR A 9 12.70 -8.96 6.59
C THR A 9 12.18 -8.15 7.77
N ALA A 10 11.00 -7.60 7.69
CA ALA A 10 10.36 -6.86 8.78
C ALA A 10 10.13 -7.75 10.01
N GLN A 11 9.67 -8.99 9.80
CA GLN A 11 9.47 -9.97 10.87
C GLN A 11 10.77 -10.29 11.60
N LYS A 12 11.86 -10.50 10.85
CA LYS A 12 13.20 -10.76 11.39
C LYS A 12 13.72 -9.56 12.20
N GLN A 13 13.62 -8.36 11.63
CA GLN A 13 14.08 -7.14 12.31
C GLN A 13 13.32 -6.86 13.61
N LEU A 14 12.00 -7.10 13.61
CA LEU A 14 11.18 -7.00 14.82
C LEU A 14 11.59 -8.02 15.88
N ALA A 15 11.87 -9.26 15.49
CA ALA A 15 12.35 -10.30 16.41
C ALA A 15 13.72 -9.94 17.01
N GLU A 16 14.65 -9.43 16.20
CA GLU A 16 15.99 -9.02 16.62
C GLU A 16 15.98 -7.76 17.51
N SER A 17 15.02 -6.87 17.32
CA SER A 17 14.89 -5.65 18.13
C SER A 17 14.38 -5.87 19.55
N GLY A 18 14.02 -7.10 19.91
CA GLY A 18 13.40 -7.42 21.20
C GLY A 18 11.96 -6.90 21.33
N TYR A 19 11.37 -6.44 20.25
CA TYR A 19 9.98 -6.01 20.21
C TYR A 19 9.09 -7.23 20.40
N THR A 20 8.47 -7.36 21.56
CA THR A 20 7.54 -8.47 21.83
C THR A 20 6.27 -8.30 21.00
N PHE A 21 5.92 -9.34 20.26
CA PHE A 21 4.59 -9.48 19.65
C PHE A 21 3.53 -9.36 20.76
N GLY A 22 2.80 -8.29 20.78
CA GLY A 22 1.84 -8.02 21.85
C GLY A 22 1.81 -6.54 22.22
N LEU A 23 1.97 -5.66 21.24
CA LEU A 23 1.70 -4.24 21.44
C LEU A 23 0.30 -4.08 22.04
N PRO A 24 0.13 -3.17 23.03
CA PRO A 24 -1.18 -2.91 23.59
C PRO A 24 -2.15 -2.57 22.45
N LYS A 25 -3.42 -2.97 22.61
CA LYS A 25 -4.46 -2.67 21.62
C LYS A 25 -4.38 -1.21 21.21
N PRO A 26 -4.32 -0.91 19.92
CA PRO A 26 -4.21 0.48 19.47
C PRO A 26 -5.43 1.26 19.95
N GLN A 27 -5.18 2.47 20.45
CA GLN A 27 -6.27 3.31 20.94
C GLN A 27 -6.95 4.09 19.82
N SER A 28 -6.27 4.30 18.69
CA SER A 28 -6.86 4.99 17.56
C SER A 28 -7.87 4.11 16.82
N VAL A 29 -9.02 4.69 16.48
CA VAL A 29 -10.07 4.00 15.71
C VAL A 29 -9.55 3.51 14.35
N GLY A 30 -8.67 4.29 13.70
CA GLY A 30 -8.05 3.91 12.42
C GLY A 30 -7.23 2.63 12.53
N ALA A 31 -6.35 2.54 13.53
CA ALA A 31 -5.53 1.35 13.75
C ALA A 31 -6.38 0.12 14.16
N GLN A 32 -7.45 0.32 14.94
CA GLN A 32 -8.38 -0.77 15.27
C GLN A 32 -9.10 -1.31 14.04
N ARG A 33 -9.58 -0.43 13.16
CA ARG A 33 -10.22 -0.82 11.88
C ARG A 33 -9.25 -1.54 10.96
N LEU A 34 -8.00 -1.05 10.88
CA LEU A 34 -6.97 -1.67 10.08
C LEU A 34 -6.62 -3.07 10.57
N LEU A 35 -6.48 -3.26 11.89
CA LEU A 35 -6.28 -4.58 12.48
C LEU A 35 -7.47 -5.51 12.25
N ALA A 36 -8.69 -5.02 12.35
CA ALA A 36 -9.88 -5.82 12.06
C ALA A 36 -9.87 -6.28 10.59
N ALA A 37 -9.55 -5.39 9.65
CA ALA A 37 -9.38 -5.75 8.24
C ALA A 37 -8.27 -6.80 8.05
N ALA A 38 -7.08 -6.57 8.64
CA ALA A 38 -5.96 -7.50 8.53
C ALA A 38 -6.28 -8.88 9.13
N ASN A 39 -7.09 -8.95 10.19
CA ASN A 39 -7.54 -10.21 10.77
C ASN A 39 -8.57 -10.95 9.90
N ALA A 40 -9.34 -10.21 9.10
CA ALA A 40 -10.27 -10.80 8.13
C ALA A 40 -9.57 -11.37 6.89
N GLY A 41 -8.37 -10.88 6.56
CA GLY A 41 -7.56 -11.36 5.44
C GLY A 41 -6.38 -10.43 5.17
N ASP A 42 -5.38 -10.93 4.47
CA ASP A 42 -4.18 -10.14 4.15
C ASP A 42 -4.34 -9.33 2.85
N ARG A 43 -5.32 -9.66 2.01
CA ARG A 43 -5.61 -8.96 0.76
C ARG A 43 -7.05 -8.48 0.75
N HIS A 44 -7.22 -7.23 0.32
CA HIS A 44 -8.52 -6.58 0.20
C HIS A 44 -8.61 -5.88 -1.16
N ASP A 45 -9.82 -5.71 -1.65
CA ASP A 45 -10.08 -5.12 -2.96
C ASP A 45 -9.22 -5.76 -4.07
N LYS A 46 -8.60 -4.93 -4.92
CA LYS A 46 -7.76 -5.41 -6.02
C LYS A 46 -6.36 -5.81 -5.55
N VAL A 47 -5.67 -4.90 -4.88
CA VAL A 47 -4.24 -5.02 -4.56
C VAL A 47 -3.87 -4.50 -3.17
N LEU A 48 -4.82 -4.07 -2.35
CA LEU A 48 -4.54 -3.62 -1.00
C LEU A 48 -4.08 -4.82 -0.14
N TRP A 49 -2.90 -4.69 0.43
CA TRP A 49 -2.28 -5.72 1.27
C TRP A 49 -2.04 -5.21 2.68
N THR A 50 -2.46 -5.97 3.65
CA THR A 50 -2.42 -5.64 5.09
C THR A 50 -1.52 -6.56 5.89
N GLY A 51 -0.68 -7.37 5.25
CA GLY A 51 0.15 -8.38 5.91
C GLY A 51 1.06 -7.80 7.02
N VAL A 52 1.62 -6.61 6.81
CA VAL A 52 2.46 -5.95 7.82
C VAL A 52 1.65 -5.39 8.99
N ALA A 53 0.35 -5.13 8.83
CA ALA A 53 -0.47 -4.53 9.87
C ALA A 53 -0.51 -5.35 11.16
N LYS A 54 -0.50 -6.67 11.05
CA LYS A 54 -0.47 -7.58 12.21
C LYS A 54 0.85 -7.46 12.98
N LEU A 55 1.98 -7.32 12.27
CA LEU A 55 3.31 -7.22 12.88
C LEU A 55 3.49 -5.94 13.70
N VAL A 56 2.87 -4.85 13.25
CA VAL A 56 3.04 -3.52 13.85
C VAL A 56 1.76 -3.01 14.55
N SER A 57 0.83 -3.91 14.86
CA SER A 57 -0.46 -3.59 15.52
C SER A 57 -1.22 -2.42 14.88
N GLY A 58 -1.21 -2.36 13.56
CA GLY A 58 -1.89 -1.31 12.79
C GLY A 58 -1.21 0.05 12.81
N GLY A 59 -0.02 0.16 13.40
CA GLY A 59 0.78 1.38 13.39
C GLY A 59 1.66 1.50 12.15
N TYR A 60 2.32 2.63 12.01
CA TYR A 60 3.29 2.92 10.94
C TYR A 60 2.74 2.69 9.51
N ASN A 61 3.62 2.29 8.57
CA ASN A 61 3.27 1.91 7.21
C ASN A 61 2.82 0.44 7.18
N SER A 62 1.60 0.20 7.54
CA SER A 62 1.06 -1.14 7.73
C SER A 62 0.20 -1.63 6.56
N THR A 63 -0.02 -0.80 5.55
CA THR A 63 -0.72 -1.17 4.32
C THR A 63 0.13 -0.86 3.10
N ALA A 64 -0.03 -1.66 2.05
CA ALA A 64 0.63 -1.43 0.77
C ALA A 64 -0.30 -1.82 -0.39
N LEU A 65 -0.12 -1.19 -1.54
CA LEU A 65 -0.66 -1.70 -2.80
C LEU A 65 0.38 -2.67 -3.38
N VAL A 66 0.01 -3.95 -3.51
CA VAL A 66 0.93 -5.03 -3.93
C VAL A 66 0.42 -5.68 -5.20
N GLY A 67 1.09 -5.40 -6.31
CA GLY A 67 0.76 -5.92 -7.63
C GLY A 67 1.81 -5.53 -8.65
N THR A 68 1.56 -5.80 -9.92
CA THR A 68 2.33 -5.22 -11.03
C THR A 68 2.09 -3.71 -11.12
N ALA A 69 2.94 -2.97 -11.82
CA ALA A 69 2.74 -1.54 -12.04
C ALA A 69 1.36 -1.24 -12.64
N ASP A 70 0.87 -2.10 -13.54
CA ASP A 70 -0.45 -1.98 -14.14
C ASP A 70 -1.58 -2.13 -13.11
N GLN A 71 -1.53 -3.19 -12.28
CA GLN A 71 -2.53 -3.45 -11.24
C GLN A 71 -2.56 -2.35 -10.17
N VAL A 72 -1.38 -1.87 -9.76
CA VAL A 72 -1.28 -0.76 -8.78
C VAL A 72 -1.78 0.53 -9.40
N SER A 73 -1.46 0.79 -10.66
CA SER A 73 -1.99 1.94 -11.40
C SER A 73 -3.52 1.91 -11.47
N ASP A 74 -4.14 0.75 -11.75
CA ASP A 74 -5.60 0.61 -11.76
C ASP A 74 -6.23 0.90 -10.40
N ALA A 75 -5.61 0.46 -9.32
CA ALA A 75 -6.07 0.80 -7.97
C ALA A 75 -5.95 2.30 -7.67
N LEU A 76 -4.88 2.96 -8.13
CA LEU A 76 -4.74 4.42 -8.00
C LEU A 76 -5.81 5.17 -8.80
N LEU A 77 -6.25 4.64 -9.94
CA LEU A 77 -7.36 5.22 -10.70
C LEU A 77 -8.70 5.12 -9.96
N ASP A 78 -8.92 4.06 -9.19
CA ASP A 78 -10.13 3.97 -8.36
C ASP A 78 -10.17 5.13 -7.34
N TYR A 79 -9.04 5.44 -6.69
CA TYR A 79 -8.94 6.59 -5.79
C TYR A 79 -9.13 7.92 -6.53
N TYR A 80 -8.56 8.06 -7.73
CA TYR A 80 -8.77 9.23 -8.57
C TYR A 80 -10.25 9.44 -8.92
N ASN A 81 -10.97 8.37 -9.24
CA ASN A 81 -12.42 8.43 -9.53
C ASN A 81 -13.24 8.81 -8.30
N LEU A 82 -12.76 8.59 -7.09
CA LEU A 82 -13.36 9.07 -5.84
C LEU A 82 -13.06 10.55 -5.54
N GLY A 83 -12.28 11.22 -6.38
CA GLY A 83 -11.93 12.64 -6.24
C GLY A 83 -10.60 12.89 -5.53
N ILE A 84 -9.77 11.87 -5.32
CA ILE A 84 -8.41 12.04 -4.79
C ILE A 84 -7.50 12.42 -5.96
N ASP A 85 -6.94 13.63 -5.92
CA ASP A 85 -6.07 14.18 -6.98
C ASP A 85 -4.57 14.13 -6.64
N SER A 86 -4.25 13.93 -5.38
CA SER A 86 -2.86 13.90 -4.89
C SER A 86 -2.60 12.67 -4.05
N VAL A 87 -1.61 11.87 -4.42
CA VAL A 87 -1.23 10.64 -3.73
C VAL A 87 0.25 10.69 -3.36
N LEU A 88 0.56 10.54 -2.08
CA LEU A 88 1.92 10.33 -1.62
C LEU A 88 2.26 8.85 -1.68
N ILE A 89 3.22 8.49 -2.52
CA ILE A 89 3.71 7.12 -2.65
C ILE A 89 4.99 6.97 -1.82
N ARG A 90 5.00 5.99 -0.94
CA ARG A 90 6.16 5.64 -0.12
C ARG A 90 6.47 4.15 -0.27
N GLY A 91 7.76 3.84 -0.42
CA GLY A 91 8.27 2.48 -0.46
C GLY A 91 8.97 2.06 0.84
N PHE A 92 9.40 0.81 0.88
CA PHE A 92 10.20 0.24 1.98
C PHE A 92 11.70 0.46 1.78
N ASP A 93 12.14 0.54 0.53
CA ASP A 93 13.49 0.98 0.13
C ASP A 93 13.38 2.31 -0.63
N PRO A 94 13.48 3.45 0.08
CA PRO A 94 13.09 4.74 -0.47
C PRO A 94 13.80 5.11 -1.78
N LEU A 95 15.08 4.79 -1.93
CA LEU A 95 15.83 5.13 -3.14
C LEU A 95 15.45 4.25 -4.32
N ASN A 96 15.52 2.93 -4.16
CA ASN A 96 15.24 2.00 -5.24
C ASN A 96 13.75 2.04 -5.63
N ASP A 97 12.87 2.18 -4.64
CA ASP A 97 11.44 2.31 -4.87
C ASP A 97 11.10 3.59 -5.62
N ALA A 98 11.73 4.73 -5.27
CA ALA A 98 11.50 5.98 -5.99
C ALA A 98 11.96 5.91 -7.45
N ILE A 99 13.10 5.27 -7.73
CA ILE A 99 13.61 5.06 -9.08
C ILE A 99 12.64 4.17 -9.88
N GLU A 100 12.20 3.05 -9.31
CA GLU A 100 11.30 2.11 -9.97
C GLU A 100 9.93 2.74 -10.24
N TYR A 101 9.34 3.41 -9.24
CA TYR A 101 8.05 4.07 -9.39
C TYR A 101 8.11 5.21 -10.40
N GLY A 102 9.21 5.97 -10.40
CA GLY A 102 9.44 7.04 -11.39
C GLY A 102 9.51 6.53 -12.81
N ARG A 103 10.08 5.34 -13.01
CA ARG A 103 10.27 4.73 -14.33
C ARG A 103 9.04 3.98 -14.83
N GLU A 104 8.32 3.28 -13.97
CA GLU A 104 7.27 2.35 -14.38
C GLU A 104 5.87 2.78 -13.96
N LEU A 105 5.65 3.08 -12.67
CA LEU A 105 4.32 3.35 -12.14
C LEU A 105 3.78 4.73 -12.50
N LEU A 106 4.59 5.77 -12.31
CA LEU A 106 4.12 7.15 -12.50
C LEU A 106 3.75 7.47 -13.95
N PRO A 107 4.56 7.12 -14.98
CA PRO A 107 4.19 7.34 -16.38
C PRO A 107 2.89 6.61 -16.72
N LEU A 108 2.79 5.33 -16.38
CA LEU A 108 1.62 4.51 -16.66
C LEU A 108 0.34 5.07 -16.01
N THR A 109 0.43 5.49 -14.74
CA THR A 109 -0.72 6.08 -14.03
C THR A 109 -1.15 7.39 -14.67
N ARG A 110 -0.21 8.26 -15.07
CA ARG A 110 -0.50 9.52 -15.76
C ARG A 110 -1.18 9.31 -17.11
N ASP A 111 -0.73 8.34 -17.88
CA ASP A 111 -1.31 8.00 -19.17
C ASP A 111 -2.76 7.51 -19.02
N LYS A 112 -3.02 6.65 -18.04
CA LYS A 112 -4.38 6.16 -17.73
C LYS A 112 -5.29 7.31 -17.29
N VAL A 113 -4.84 8.20 -16.40
CA VAL A 113 -5.61 9.39 -15.98
C VAL A 113 -5.90 10.31 -17.17
N ALA A 114 -4.93 10.55 -18.04
CA ALA A 114 -5.12 11.35 -19.24
C ALA A 114 -6.16 10.75 -20.19
N ALA A 115 -6.16 9.43 -20.36
CA ALA A 115 -7.15 8.72 -21.15
C ALA A 115 -8.58 8.89 -20.57
N LEU A 116 -8.75 8.70 -19.25
CA LEU A 116 -10.03 8.90 -18.56
C LEU A 116 -10.55 10.34 -18.71
N THR A 117 -9.66 11.32 -18.59
CA THR A 117 -10.05 12.75 -18.71
C THR A 117 -10.49 13.10 -20.12
N ARG A 118 -9.88 12.50 -21.15
CA ARG A 118 -10.33 12.70 -22.55
C ARG A 118 -11.73 12.13 -22.77
N VAL A 119 -12.00 10.93 -22.27
CA VAL A 119 -13.34 10.31 -22.38
C VAL A 119 -14.40 11.15 -21.69
N LYS A 120 -14.14 11.64 -20.46
CA LYS A 120 -15.08 12.50 -19.72
C LYS A 120 -15.36 13.86 -20.40
N ARG A 121 -14.44 14.37 -21.22
CA ARG A 121 -14.64 15.62 -21.99
C ARG A 121 -15.41 15.42 -23.30
N SER A 122 -15.47 14.20 -23.78
CA SER A 122 -16.14 13.84 -25.05
C SER A 122 -17.57 13.31 -24.85
N ALA A 123 -18.00 13.12 -23.64
CA ALA A 123 -19.34 12.67 -23.24
C ALA A 123 -20.18 13.84 -22.74
#